data_70bac3d33d86137cce2ebc927bbe3bc2
#
_entry.id   70bac3d33d86137cce2ebc927bbe3bc2
#
_cell.length_a   1.000
_cell.length_b   1.000
_cell.length_c   1.000
_cell.angle_alpha   90.00
_cell.angle_beta   90.00
_cell.angle_gamma   90.00
#
_symmetry.space_group_name_H-M   'P 1'
#
loop_
_entity.id
_entity.type
_entity.pdbx_description
1 polymer ?
#
loop_
_entity_poly.entity_id
_entity_poly.type
_entity_poly.pdbx_seq_one_letter_code
_entity_poly.pdbx_strand_id
1 'polypeptide(L)'
;MGMMDILSSQADLRCEDGTDCRNYGVLTGIQEVKELMGDMMENNPDNIIIYGNSALNVIYDTVSRAMTQGVMGSTPWCKLDKVKFLCPVPGYDRHFKILEHFHIEMIPIAMSPEGPDMDKIEELVAKD
;
A
#
# COMPACT_ATOMS: atom_id res chain seq x y z
N MET A 1 13.38 -2.84 -23.88
CA MET A 1 12.58 -3.96 -24.39
C MET A 1 13.23 -5.33 -24.18
N GLY A 2 14.55 -5.42 -23.97
CA GLY A 2 15.27 -6.69 -23.78
C GLY A 2 14.84 -7.56 -22.59
N MET A 3 14.20 -6.98 -21.56
CA MET A 3 13.72 -7.78 -20.44
C MET A 3 12.55 -8.74 -20.78
N MET A 4 11.78 -8.45 -21.81
CA MET A 4 10.68 -9.31 -22.26
C MET A 4 11.18 -10.55 -23.01
N ASP A 5 12.41 -10.52 -23.54
CA ASP A 5 13.00 -11.64 -24.26
C ASP A 5 13.38 -12.80 -23.32
N ILE A 6 13.43 -12.52 -21.99
CA ILE A 6 13.69 -13.53 -20.95
C ILE A 6 12.50 -14.48 -20.80
N LEU A 7 11.27 -13.99 -21.01
CA LEU A 7 10.04 -14.79 -20.90
C LEU A 7 9.70 -15.49 -22.22
N SER A 8 10.63 -16.30 -22.74
CA SER A 8 10.54 -16.88 -24.09
C SER A 8 10.04 -18.32 -24.12
N SER A 9 10.03 -19.02 -23.00
CA SER A 9 9.60 -20.41 -22.91
C SER A 9 8.42 -20.60 -21.95
N GLN A 10 7.74 -21.74 -22.06
CA GLN A 10 6.65 -22.11 -21.12
C GLN A 10 7.17 -22.34 -19.69
N ALA A 11 8.42 -22.73 -19.54
CA ALA A 11 9.05 -22.89 -18.23
C ALA A 11 9.20 -21.54 -17.48
N ASP A 12 9.51 -20.47 -18.22
CA ASP A 12 9.68 -19.12 -17.65
C ASP A 12 8.36 -18.52 -17.11
N LEU A 13 7.24 -19.14 -17.41
CA LEU A 13 5.91 -18.72 -16.99
C LEU A 13 5.37 -19.53 -15.80
N ARG A 14 6.20 -20.34 -15.16
CA ARG A 14 5.83 -21.15 -14.01
C ARG A 14 6.77 -20.92 -12.84
N CYS A 15 6.15 -20.90 -11.65
CA CYS A 15 6.89 -20.91 -10.39
C CYS A 15 7.59 -22.24 -10.14
N GLU A 16 8.51 -22.30 -9.19
CA GLU A 16 9.21 -23.51 -8.78
C GLU A 16 8.24 -24.62 -8.32
N ASP A 17 7.14 -24.26 -7.69
CA ASP A 17 6.08 -25.17 -7.26
C ASP A 17 5.16 -25.65 -8.40
N GLY A 18 5.41 -25.18 -9.64
CA GLY A 18 4.65 -25.50 -10.83
C GLY A 18 3.43 -24.60 -11.09
N THR A 19 3.16 -23.64 -10.22
CA THR A 19 2.07 -22.66 -10.40
C THR A 19 2.26 -21.88 -11.70
N ASP A 20 1.22 -21.81 -12.53
CA ASP A 20 1.24 -21.04 -13.78
C ASP A 20 0.98 -19.56 -13.48
N CYS A 21 1.98 -18.71 -13.69
CA CYS A 21 1.92 -17.27 -13.40
C CYS A 21 0.90 -16.51 -14.24
N ARG A 22 0.31 -17.14 -15.26
CA ARG A 22 -0.77 -16.54 -16.07
C ARG A 22 -2.14 -16.73 -15.45
N ASN A 23 -2.27 -17.54 -14.40
CA ASN A 23 -3.52 -17.79 -13.69
C ASN A 23 -3.71 -16.82 -12.53
N TYR A 24 -4.96 -16.56 -12.18
CA TYR A 24 -5.36 -15.65 -11.09
C TYR A 24 -5.46 -16.33 -9.72
N GLY A 25 -5.03 -17.56 -9.56
CA GLY A 25 -5.26 -18.37 -8.35
C GLY A 25 -4.42 -18.01 -7.13
N VAL A 26 -3.41 -17.16 -7.27
CA VAL A 26 -2.49 -16.82 -6.19
C VAL A 26 -2.81 -15.41 -5.66
N LEU A 27 -3.63 -15.34 -4.60
CA LEU A 27 -4.22 -14.08 -4.10
C LEU A 27 -3.22 -13.13 -3.46
N THR A 28 -2.13 -13.66 -2.88
CA THR A 28 -1.14 -12.85 -2.15
C THR A 28 0.17 -12.66 -2.92
N GLY A 29 0.26 -13.18 -4.11
CA GLY A 29 1.48 -13.18 -4.94
C GLY A 29 2.22 -14.51 -4.90
N ILE A 30 3.07 -14.74 -5.89
CA ILE A 30 3.90 -15.94 -5.97
C ILE A 30 4.99 -15.91 -4.90
N GLN A 31 5.39 -17.10 -4.44
CA GLN A 31 6.29 -17.23 -3.30
C GLN A 31 7.66 -16.58 -3.56
N GLU A 32 8.21 -16.76 -4.75
CA GLU A 32 9.51 -16.21 -5.14
C GLU A 32 9.55 -14.68 -5.07
N VAL A 33 8.46 -14.00 -5.44
CA VAL A 33 8.39 -12.54 -5.35
C VAL A 33 8.18 -12.09 -3.89
N LYS A 34 7.43 -12.84 -3.10
CA LYS A 34 7.28 -12.57 -1.67
C LYS A 34 8.62 -12.69 -0.93
N GLU A 35 9.41 -13.72 -1.24
CA GLU A 35 10.75 -13.93 -0.69
C GLU A 35 11.70 -12.80 -1.11
N LEU A 36 11.74 -12.47 -2.41
CA LEU A 36 12.53 -11.34 -2.91
C LEU A 36 12.18 -10.02 -2.21
N MET A 37 10.90 -9.73 -2.07
CA MET A 37 10.45 -8.53 -1.37
C MET A 37 10.73 -8.60 0.13
N GLY A 38 10.62 -9.77 0.73
CA GLY A 38 10.97 -10.03 2.13
C GLY A 38 12.44 -9.69 2.41
N ASP A 39 13.32 -10.18 1.58
CA ASP A 39 14.76 -9.90 1.68
C ASP A 39 15.05 -8.40 1.50
N MET A 40 14.42 -7.74 0.51
CA MET A 40 14.61 -6.31 0.26
C MET A 40 14.07 -5.41 1.39
N MET A 41 13.01 -5.83 2.06
CA MET A 41 12.32 -5.06 3.10
C MET A 41 12.68 -5.52 4.51
N GLU A 42 13.58 -6.50 4.66
CA GLU A 42 13.94 -7.11 5.94
C GLU A 42 12.70 -7.59 6.72
N ASN A 43 11.77 -8.22 6.02
CA ASN A 43 10.49 -8.67 6.59
C ASN A 43 10.20 -10.12 6.23
N ASN A 44 9.35 -10.77 7.03
CA ASN A 44 8.91 -12.14 6.75
C ASN A 44 8.06 -12.16 5.46
N PRO A 45 8.37 -13.03 4.47
CA PRO A 45 7.58 -13.19 3.25
C PRO A 45 6.08 -13.43 3.49
N ASP A 46 5.72 -14.09 4.58
CA ASP A 46 4.32 -14.34 4.95
C ASP A 46 3.52 -13.06 5.26
N ASN A 47 4.22 -11.99 5.61
CA ASN A 47 3.61 -10.67 5.87
C ASN A 47 3.52 -9.81 4.60
N ILE A 48 3.92 -10.35 3.43
CA ILE A 48 3.98 -9.60 2.17
C ILE A 48 2.84 -10.03 1.26
N ILE A 49 2.16 -9.03 0.72
CA ILE A 49 1.12 -9.20 -0.30
C ILE A 49 1.56 -8.45 -1.56
N ILE A 50 1.68 -9.17 -2.65
CA ILE A 50 1.98 -8.60 -3.97
C ILE A 50 0.66 -8.21 -4.63
N TYR A 51 0.35 -6.94 -4.60
CA TYR A 51 -0.95 -6.42 -5.02
C TYR A 51 -1.02 -6.01 -6.50
N GLY A 52 0.12 -5.82 -7.15
CA GLY A 52 0.24 -5.37 -8.53
C GLY A 52 1.18 -4.17 -8.65
N ASN A 53 1.14 -3.49 -9.80
CA ASN A 53 2.08 -2.45 -10.15
C ASN A 53 1.57 -1.01 -9.93
N SER A 54 0.37 -0.84 -9.38
CA SER A 54 -0.24 0.49 -9.16
C SER A 54 -0.40 0.80 -7.67
N ALA A 55 0.53 1.58 -7.12
CA ALA A 55 0.45 2.06 -5.74
C ALA A 55 -0.85 2.84 -5.46
N LEU A 56 -1.36 3.60 -6.43
CA LEU A 56 -2.62 4.34 -6.29
C LEU A 56 -3.83 3.40 -6.08
N ASN A 57 -3.86 2.28 -6.79
CA ASN A 57 -4.92 1.28 -6.60
C ASN A 57 -4.84 0.65 -5.21
N VAL A 58 -3.63 0.35 -4.72
CA VAL A 58 -3.43 -0.19 -3.38
C VAL A 58 -3.91 0.80 -2.31
N ILE A 59 -3.53 2.08 -2.44
CA ILE A 59 -3.94 3.12 -1.49
C ILE A 59 -5.46 3.31 -1.52
N TYR A 60 -6.05 3.40 -2.71
CA TYR A 60 -7.51 3.54 -2.85
C TYR A 60 -8.24 2.36 -2.21
N ASP A 61 -7.84 1.13 -2.51
CA ASP A 61 -8.47 -0.07 -1.96
C ASP A 61 -8.32 -0.13 -0.43
N THR A 62 -7.15 0.21 0.10
CA THR A 62 -6.89 0.23 1.54
C THR A 62 -7.79 1.25 2.25
N VAL A 63 -7.86 2.48 1.74
CA VAL A 63 -8.71 3.53 2.31
C VAL A 63 -10.20 3.17 2.17
N SER A 64 -10.61 2.65 1.01
CA SER A 64 -11.99 2.19 0.77
C SER A 64 -12.41 1.09 1.75
N ARG A 65 -11.53 0.13 2.01
CA ARG A 65 -11.80 -0.93 3.01
C ARG A 65 -11.87 -0.38 4.43
N ALA A 66 -10.97 0.52 4.80
CA ALA A 66 -11.03 1.18 6.10
C ALA A 66 -12.34 1.97 6.28
N MET A 67 -12.78 2.68 5.25
CA MET A 67 -14.04 3.41 5.23
C MET A 67 -15.26 2.50 5.40
N THR A 68 -15.27 1.34 4.74
CA THR A 68 -16.46 0.48 4.67
C THR A 68 -16.49 -0.63 5.71
N GLN A 69 -15.35 -1.17 6.11
CA GLN A 69 -15.24 -2.35 6.97
C GLN A 69 -14.46 -2.11 8.26
N GLY A 70 -13.73 -0.99 8.34
CA GLY A 70 -12.80 -0.73 9.45
C GLY A 70 -11.47 -1.46 9.28
N VAL A 71 -10.57 -1.27 10.23
CA VAL A 71 -9.23 -1.87 10.26
C VAL A 71 -9.15 -2.79 11.45
N MET A 72 -8.75 -4.05 11.24
CA MET A 72 -8.54 -5.05 12.29
C MET A 72 -9.72 -5.19 13.29
N GLY A 73 -10.96 -5.13 12.77
CA GLY A 73 -12.16 -5.23 13.60
C GLY A 73 -12.62 -3.92 14.24
N SER A 74 -11.95 -2.80 13.94
CA SER A 74 -12.40 -1.48 14.40
C SER A 74 -13.68 -1.02 13.69
N THR A 75 -14.30 0.01 14.23
CA THR A 75 -15.46 0.65 13.58
C THR A 75 -15.07 1.17 12.18
N PRO A 76 -15.89 0.89 11.15
CA PRO A 76 -15.69 1.50 9.82
C PRO A 76 -15.56 3.01 9.89
N TRP A 77 -14.58 3.57 9.18
CA TRP A 77 -14.31 5.00 9.24
C TRP A 77 -15.49 5.87 8.81
N CYS A 78 -16.33 5.39 7.88
CA CYS A 78 -17.55 6.12 7.49
C CYS A 78 -18.60 6.25 8.61
N LYS A 79 -18.44 5.53 9.74
CA LYS A 79 -19.32 5.61 10.91
C LYS A 79 -18.72 6.47 12.03
N LEU A 80 -17.52 6.97 11.85
CA LEU A 80 -16.87 7.89 12.78
C LEU A 80 -17.33 9.32 12.47
N ASP A 81 -17.45 10.16 13.49
CA ASP A 81 -17.83 11.56 13.32
C ASP A 81 -16.81 12.31 12.45
N LYS A 82 -15.55 11.94 12.55
CA LYS A 82 -14.45 12.57 11.83
C LYS A 82 -13.29 11.61 11.61
N VAL A 83 -12.72 11.66 10.42
CA VAL A 83 -11.47 10.98 10.09
C VAL A 83 -10.46 12.01 9.65
N LYS A 84 -9.26 11.95 10.20
CA LYS A 84 -8.14 12.84 9.88
C LYS A 84 -6.99 12.03 9.29
N PHE A 85 -6.24 12.64 8.38
CA PHE A 85 -5.08 12.02 7.76
C PHE A 85 -3.92 13.02 7.73
N LEU A 86 -2.77 12.61 8.28
CA LEU A 86 -1.54 13.40 8.24
C LEU A 86 -0.92 13.30 6.85
N CYS A 87 -0.76 14.44 6.19
CA CYS A 87 -0.30 14.53 4.82
C CYS A 87 1.05 15.24 4.73
N PRO A 88 2.17 14.51 4.63
CA PRO A 88 3.47 15.12 4.37
C PRO A 88 3.47 15.90 3.05
N VAL A 89 3.89 17.17 3.09
CA VAL A 89 3.93 18.06 1.93
C VAL A 89 5.32 18.71 1.80
N PRO A 90 5.89 18.77 0.58
CA PRO A 90 5.30 18.37 -0.70
C PRO A 90 5.14 16.87 -0.85
N GLY A 91 4.05 16.44 -1.51
CA GLY A 91 3.71 15.05 -1.74
C GLY A 91 3.04 14.84 -3.10
N TYR A 92 2.73 13.59 -3.43
CA TYR A 92 2.10 13.28 -4.70
C TYR A 92 0.60 13.60 -4.64
N ASP A 93 0.15 14.54 -5.44
CA ASP A 93 -1.19 15.11 -5.42
C ASP A 93 -2.33 14.09 -5.59
N ARG A 94 -2.09 13.00 -6.30
CA ARG A 94 -3.09 11.94 -6.52
C ARG A 94 -3.41 11.16 -5.25
N HIS A 95 -2.47 11.02 -4.33
CA HIS A 95 -2.75 10.45 -3.00
C HIS A 95 -3.75 11.31 -2.24
N PHE A 96 -3.57 12.63 -2.28
CA PHE A 96 -4.49 13.58 -1.64
C PHE A 96 -5.88 13.57 -2.28
N LYS A 97 -5.98 13.35 -3.59
CA LYS A 97 -7.26 13.20 -4.28
C LYS A 97 -8.06 11.98 -3.84
N ILE A 98 -7.41 10.91 -3.43
CA ILE A 98 -8.09 9.75 -2.83
C ILE A 98 -8.73 10.15 -1.49
N LEU A 99 -8.00 10.86 -0.63
CA LEU A 99 -8.51 11.31 0.66
C LEU A 99 -9.67 12.32 0.49
N GLU A 100 -9.54 13.25 -0.45
CA GLU A 100 -10.59 14.21 -0.80
C GLU A 100 -11.87 13.49 -1.27
N HIS A 101 -11.72 12.44 -2.10
CA HIS A 101 -12.86 11.63 -2.57
C HIS A 101 -13.65 11.00 -1.41
N PHE A 102 -12.98 10.58 -0.36
CA PHE A 102 -13.62 10.01 0.83
C PHE A 102 -13.97 11.05 1.90
N HIS A 103 -13.82 12.34 1.60
CA HIS A 103 -14.09 13.45 2.54
C HIS A 103 -13.30 13.36 3.84
N ILE A 104 -12.10 12.81 3.79
CA ILE A 104 -11.18 12.72 4.91
C ILE A 104 -10.49 14.07 5.12
N GLU A 105 -10.46 14.57 6.35
CA GLU A 105 -9.74 15.80 6.67
C GLU A 105 -8.22 15.58 6.52
N MET A 106 -7.61 16.40 5.67
CA MET A 106 -6.17 16.34 5.44
C MET A 106 -5.46 17.39 6.30
N ILE A 107 -4.50 16.97 7.10
CA ILE A 107 -3.66 17.84 7.92
C ILE A 107 -2.26 17.86 7.29
N PRO A 108 -1.84 19.00 6.69
CA PRO A 108 -0.53 19.08 6.07
C PRO A 108 0.59 19.06 7.12
N ILE A 109 1.62 18.26 6.85
CA ILE A 109 2.84 18.15 7.66
C ILE A 109 4.02 18.59 6.79
N ALA A 110 4.81 19.56 7.27
CA ALA A 110 5.97 20.04 6.55
C ALA A 110 7.03 18.94 6.39
N MET A 111 7.69 18.92 5.23
CA MET A 111 8.84 18.05 4.96
C MET A 111 10.14 18.82 5.09
N SER A 112 11.14 18.21 5.71
CA SER A 112 12.53 18.64 5.76
C SER A 112 13.42 17.66 4.99
N PRO A 113 14.74 17.95 4.80
CA PRO A 113 15.67 16.97 4.23
C PRO A 113 15.77 15.67 5.04
N GLU A 114 15.49 15.71 6.33
CA GLU A 114 15.52 14.57 7.25
C GLU A 114 14.20 13.77 7.27
N GLY A 115 13.13 14.31 6.65
CA GLY A 115 11.82 13.68 6.61
C GLY A 115 10.68 14.61 7.07
N PRO A 116 9.50 14.08 7.39
CA PRO A 116 8.39 14.86 7.90
C PRO A 116 8.69 15.42 9.30
N ASP A 117 8.06 16.54 9.64
CA ASP A 117 8.13 17.15 10.97
C ASP A 117 7.48 16.22 12.01
N MET A 118 8.33 15.39 12.64
CA MET A 118 7.89 14.38 13.60
C MET A 118 7.40 15.01 14.91
N ASP A 119 7.98 16.12 15.34
CA ASP A 119 7.56 16.85 16.56
C ASP A 119 6.12 17.34 16.38
N LYS A 120 5.80 17.85 15.17
CA LYS A 120 4.44 18.26 14.83
C LYS A 120 3.46 17.10 14.77
N ILE A 121 3.90 15.96 14.25
CA ILE A 121 3.08 14.73 14.21
C ILE A 121 2.76 14.29 15.63
N GLU A 122 3.75 14.20 16.52
CA GLU A 122 3.55 13.81 17.91
C GLU A 122 2.61 14.75 18.66
N GLU A 123 2.78 16.07 18.46
CA GLU A 123 1.87 17.08 19.03
C GLU A 123 0.41 16.86 18.62
N LEU A 124 0.18 16.55 17.34
CA LEU A 124 -1.16 16.35 16.79
C LEU A 124 -1.80 15.04 17.29
N VAL A 125 -1.04 13.96 17.31
CA VAL A 125 -1.53 12.63 17.76
C VAL A 125 -1.80 12.62 19.28
N ALA A 126 -1.03 13.36 20.07
CA ALA A 126 -1.23 13.44 21.52
C ALA A 126 -2.50 14.22 21.93
N LYS A 127 -3.11 14.98 21.01
CA LYS A 127 -4.31 15.82 21.28
C LYS A 127 -5.62 15.19 20.84
N ASP A 128 -5.55 14.08 20.10
CA ASP A 128 -6.69 13.29 19.63
C ASP A 128 -6.85 12.05 20.51
#